data_e68b5579aeb19a3e92ee48e51d721d63
#
_entry.id   e68b5579aeb19a3e92ee48e51d721d63
#
_cell.length_a   1.000
_cell.length_b   1.000
_cell.length_c   1.000
_cell.angle_alpha   90.00
_cell.angle_beta   90.00
_cell.angle_gamma   90.00
#
_symmetry.space_group_name_H-M   'P 1'
#
loop_
_entity.id
_entity.type
_entity.pdbx_description
1 polymer ?
#
loop_
_entity_poly.entity_id
_entity_poly.type
_entity_poly.pdbx_seq_one_letter_code
_entity_poly.pdbx_strand_id
1 'polypeptide(L)'
;MIESRCGIKCNECEYKASMNCGGCTKIDNPFWGECDVKKCCEIKKHNQCGQCATFPCDTLVSMAYAEEEGDNGKRIETCRAWAKAEMLPFSAKNFLADVMAQDANALEKYFTPHAVICWHESNEQFTVAEYIKANCAYPGTWESVIERIEPIDGGMVLVYRITAADAPEFIVTSFIKLDSGKISRMDDYYCMCEAVPEWRKDMNIGKPIVEEKNPDL
;
A
#
# COMPACT_ATOMS: atom_id res chain seq x y z
N MET A 1 -7.48 5.14 -9.89
CA MET A 1 -6.98 6.19 -10.84
C MET A 1 -7.59 7.52 -10.45
N ILE A 2 -6.77 8.59 -10.30
CA ILE A 2 -7.28 9.94 -9.99
C ILE A 2 -7.87 10.55 -11.25
N GLU A 3 -9.14 10.91 -11.18
CA GLU A 3 -9.88 11.38 -12.36
C GLU A 3 -10.04 12.91 -12.38
N SER A 4 -10.01 13.53 -11.19
CA SER A 4 -10.14 14.98 -11.04
C SER A 4 -9.34 15.53 -9.86
N ARG A 5 -9.16 16.85 -9.80
CA ARG A 5 -8.49 17.52 -8.67
C ARG A 5 -9.38 17.61 -7.43
N CYS A 6 -10.69 17.72 -7.59
CA CYS A 6 -11.66 17.97 -6.52
C CYS A 6 -12.40 16.72 -6.02
N GLY A 7 -12.18 15.55 -6.60
CA GLY A 7 -12.85 14.32 -6.19
C GLY A 7 -14.10 13.95 -6.98
N ILE A 8 -14.49 14.73 -8.00
CA ILE A 8 -15.54 14.29 -8.92
C ILE A 8 -15.01 13.12 -9.74
N LYS A 9 -15.78 12.04 -9.80
CA LYS A 9 -15.48 10.92 -10.67
C LYS A 9 -15.93 11.25 -12.10
N CYS A 10 -14.98 11.49 -12.99
CA CYS A 10 -15.26 11.89 -14.36
C CYS A 10 -16.10 10.85 -15.11
N ASN A 11 -16.01 9.58 -14.77
CA ASN A 11 -16.81 8.53 -15.39
C ASN A 11 -18.29 8.57 -14.98
N GLU A 12 -18.62 9.19 -13.85
CA GLU A 12 -19.96 9.39 -13.34
C GLU A 12 -20.49 10.82 -13.64
N CYS A 13 -19.68 11.66 -14.31
CA CYS A 13 -19.99 13.05 -14.58
C CYS A 13 -20.78 13.17 -15.90
N GLU A 14 -21.97 13.74 -15.84
CA GLU A 14 -22.84 13.97 -17.00
C GLU A 14 -22.22 14.89 -18.05
N TYR A 15 -21.39 15.84 -17.63
CA TYR A 15 -20.70 16.78 -18.52
C TYR A 15 -19.56 16.15 -19.34
N LYS A 16 -19.07 14.97 -18.95
CA LYS A 16 -18.00 14.31 -19.69
C LYS A 16 -18.43 13.98 -21.12
N ALA A 17 -19.61 13.40 -21.27
CA ALA A 17 -20.15 13.03 -22.58
C ALA A 17 -20.80 14.22 -23.27
N SER A 18 -21.65 15.01 -22.56
CA SER A 18 -22.45 16.09 -23.16
C SER A 18 -21.62 17.27 -23.65
N MET A 19 -20.51 17.57 -22.96
CA MET A 19 -19.59 18.68 -23.27
C MET A 19 -18.24 18.22 -23.81
N ASN A 20 -18.08 16.94 -24.14
CA ASN A 20 -16.82 16.35 -24.59
C ASN A 20 -15.63 16.74 -23.71
N CYS A 21 -15.84 16.72 -22.39
CA CYS A 21 -14.84 17.14 -21.41
C CYS A 21 -13.74 16.10 -21.24
N GLY A 22 -12.48 16.49 -21.46
CA GLY A 22 -11.31 15.62 -21.28
C GLY A 22 -10.98 15.23 -19.82
N GLY A 23 -11.65 15.86 -18.85
CA GLY A 23 -11.35 15.76 -17.42
C GLY A 23 -10.30 16.77 -16.94
N CYS A 24 -10.49 17.34 -15.75
CA CYS A 24 -9.69 18.48 -15.28
C CYS A 24 -8.18 18.18 -15.06
N THR A 25 -7.79 16.94 -15.09
CA THR A 25 -6.37 16.52 -15.06
C THR A 25 -5.69 16.56 -16.43
N LYS A 26 -6.47 16.74 -17.52
CA LYS A 26 -5.98 16.66 -18.92
C LYS A 26 -6.27 17.93 -19.73
N ILE A 27 -7.00 18.89 -19.16
CA ILE A 27 -7.39 20.13 -19.83
C ILE A 27 -6.86 21.32 -19.04
N ASP A 28 -6.60 22.44 -19.71
CA ASP A 28 -6.12 23.67 -19.07
C ASP A 28 -7.23 24.29 -18.19
N ASN A 29 -8.44 24.46 -18.75
CA ASN A 29 -9.58 24.91 -18.00
C ASN A 29 -10.81 24.03 -18.29
N PRO A 30 -11.68 23.79 -17.28
CA PRO A 30 -13.00 23.21 -17.51
C PRO A 30 -13.85 24.09 -18.44
N PHE A 31 -14.92 23.55 -19.03
CA PHE A 31 -15.78 24.27 -19.97
C PHE A 31 -16.49 25.49 -19.36
N TRP A 32 -16.63 25.53 -18.04
CA TRP A 32 -17.22 26.67 -17.31
C TRP A 32 -16.22 27.78 -16.94
N GLY A 33 -14.93 27.64 -17.30
CA GLY A 33 -13.88 28.61 -17.03
C GLY A 33 -12.87 28.15 -15.97
N GLU A 34 -12.27 29.10 -15.25
CA GLU A 34 -11.29 28.81 -14.20
C GLU A 34 -11.91 28.06 -13.02
N CYS A 35 -11.18 27.10 -12.49
CA CYS A 35 -11.56 26.34 -11.32
C CYS A 35 -10.53 26.54 -10.20
N ASP A 36 -10.95 27.18 -9.10
CA ASP A 36 -10.06 27.49 -7.96
C ASP A 36 -9.44 26.25 -7.34
N VAL A 37 -10.18 25.14 -7.27
CA VAL A 37 -9.67 23.86 -6.74
C VAL A 37 -8.59 23.29 -7.64
N LYS A 38 -8.80 23.31 -8.96
CA LYS A 38 -7.80 22.86 -9.94
C LYS A 38 -6.54 23.71 -9.84
N LYS A 39 -6.68 25.03 -9.88
CA LYS A 39 -5.58 25.99 -9.78
C LYS A 39 -4.79 25.84 -8.48
N CYS A 40 -5.48 25.67 -7.34
CA CYS A 40 -4.85 25.43 -6.05
C CYS A 40 -4.03 24.14 -6.05
N CYS A 41 -4.56 23.02 -6.55
CA CYS A 41 -3.85 21.76 -6.65
C CYS A 41 -2.60 21.88 -7.54
N GLU A 42 -2.70 22.55 -8.68
CA GLU A 42 -1.60 22.71 -9.63
C GLU A 42 -0.47 23.59 -9.08
N ILE A 43 -0.80 24.70 -8.41
CA ILE A 43 0.19 25.55 -7.72
C ILE A 43 0.92 24.76 -6.63
N LYS A 44 0.20 23.94 -5.87
CA LYS A 44 0.78 23.12 -4.81
C LYS A 44 1.40 21.81 -5.30
N LYS A 45 1.35 21.53 -6.61
CA LYS A 45 1.81 20.30 -7.24
C LYS A 45 1.13 19.04 -6.68
N HIS A 46 -0.13 19.14 -6.30
CA HIS A 46 -0.94 18.01 -5.84
C HIS A 46 -1.72 17.40 -7.01
N ASN A 47 -1.82 16.08 -7.03
CA ASN A 47 -2.66 15.38 -8.00
C ASN A 47 -4.15 15.56 -7.69
N GLN A 48 -4.52 15.71 -6.41
CA GLN A 48 -5.87 15.91 -5.95
C GLN A 48 -5.88 16.53 -4.52
N CYS A 49 -7.03 17.10 -4.11
CA CYS A 49 -7.17 17.84 -2.87
C CYS A 49 -6.81 17.05 -1.60
N GLY A 50 -7.06 15.73 -1.57
CA GLY A 50 -6.77 14.90 -0.41
C GLY A 50 -5.29 14.78 -0.05
N GLN A 51 -4.38 15.20 -0.95
CA GLN A 51 -2.93 15.27 -0.67
C GLN A 51 -2.54 16.53 0.10
N CYS A 52 -3.45 17.48 0.27
CA CYS A 52 -3.16 18.75 0.92
C CYS A 52 -3.20 18.63 2.45
N ALA A 53 -2.22 19.20 3.14
CA ALA A 53 -2.16 19.21 4.60
C ALA A 53 -3.36 19.91 5.27
N THR A 54 -4.05 20.81 4.55
CA THR A 54 -5.25 21.51 5.03
C THR A 54 -6.56 20.90 4.51
N PHE A 55 -6.52 19.65 4.08
CA PHE A 55 -7.70 18.95 3.57
C PHE A 55 -8.66 18.51 4.70
N PRO A 56 -10.01 18.69 4.52
CA PRO A 56 -10.65 19.49 3.47
C PRO A 56 -10.59 20.99 3.80
N CYS A 57 -10.19 21.82 2.82
CA CYS A 57 -10.14 23.26 2.98
C CYS A 57 -11.50 23.90 2.64
N ASP A 58 -11.70 25.17 3.06
CA ASP A 58 -12.95 25.91 2.86
C ASP A 58 -13.37 25.99 1.39
N THR A 59 -12.42 26.16 0.47
CA THR A 59 -12.70 26.18 -0.97
C THR A 59 -13.33 24.89 -1.47
N LEU A 60 -12.80 23.74 -1.04
CA LEU A 60 -13.35 22.44 -1.42
C LEU A 60 -14.69 22.19 -0.74
N VAL A 61 -14.83 22.57 0.54
CA VAL A 61 -16.08 22.42 1.31
C VAL A 61 -17.19 23.26 0.68
N SER A 62 -16.92 24.54 0.37
CA SER A 62 -17.90 25.42 -0.28
C SER A 62 -18.39 24.85 -1.62
N MET A 63 -17.47 24.29 -2.43
CA MET A 63 -17.82 23.66 -3.69
C MET A 63 -18.61 22.34 -3.49
N ALA A 64 -18.29 21.56 -2.47
CA ALA A 64 -18.95 20.28 -2.20
C ALA A 64 -20.38 20.44 -1.71
N TYR A 65 -20.67 21.55 -1.03
CA TYR A 65 -21.99 21.85 -0.45
C TYR A 65 -22.71 23.03 -1.10
N ALA A 66 -22.31 23.43 -2.31
CA ALA A 66 -23.01 24.45 -3.08
C ALA A 66 -24.47 24.03 -3.38
N GLU A 67 -25.39 24.98 -3.36
CA GLU A 67 -26.84 24.70 -3.50
C GLU A 67 -27.19 24.03 -4.84
N GLU A 68 -26.59 24.48 -5.95
CA GLU A 68 -26.94 24.00 -7.30
C GLU A 68 -26.00 22.87 -7.78
N GLU A 69 -24.69 22.97 -7.50
CA GLU A 69 -23.69 22.06 -8.08
C GLU A 69 -22.92 21.26 -7.01
N GLY A 70 -23.37 21.32 -5.78
CA GLY A 70 -22.83 20.53 -4.68
C GLY A 70 -23.22 19.05 -4.80
N ASP A 71 -22.42 18.20 -4.20
CA ASP A 71 -22.66 16.75 -4.17
C ASP A 71 -22.81 16.20 -2.74
N ASN A 72 -23.16 17.09 -1.81
CA ASN A 72 -23.30 16.76 -0.38
C ASN A 72 -22.05 16.11 0.22
N GLY A 73 -20.86 16.55 -0.21
CA GLY A 73 -19.59 16.10 0.31
C GLY A 73 -19.03 14.83 -0.33
N LYS A 74 -19.70 14.23 -1.31
CA LYS A 74 -19.20 13.00 -2.00
C LYS A 74 -17.80 13.19 -2.56
N ARG A 75 -17.51 14.35 -3.15
CA ARG A 75 -16.17 14.68 -3.66
C ARG A 75 -15.09 14.72 -2.58
N ILE A 76 -15.44 15.14 -1.37
CA ILE A 76 -14.51 15.14 -0.21
C ILE A 76 -14.19 13.69 0.16
N GLU A 77 -15.21 12.83 0.27
CA GLU A 77 -15.01 11.41 0.56
C GLU A 77 -14.19 10.71 -0.53
N THR A 78 -14.43 11.06 -1.80
CA THR A 78 -13.64 10.53 -2.92
C THR A 78 -12.18 10.95 -2.83
N CYS A 79 -11.89 12.24 -2.56
CA CYS A 79 -10.53 12.72 -2.34
C CYS A 79 -9.86 12.02 -1.16
N ARG A 80 -10.59 11.80 -0.07
CA ARG A 80 -10.09 11.05 1.11
C ARG A 80 -9.76 9.61 0.76
N ALA A 81 -10.64 8.94 0.01
CA ALA A 81 -10.42 7.57 -0.45
C ALA A 81 -9.22 7.49 -1.41
N TRP A 82 -9.09 8.44 -2.34
CA TRP A 82 -7.93 8.50 -3.23
C TRP A 82 -6.63 8.78 -2.48
N ALA A 83 -6.63 9.71 -1.52
CA ALA A 83 -5.47 9.97 -0.67
C ALA A 83 -5.06 8.72 0.12
N LYS A 84 -6.04 8.03 0.69
CA LYS A 84 -5.81 6.76 1.38
C LYS A 84 -5.26 5.69 0.42
N ALA A 85 -5.80 5.60 -0.80
CA ALA A 85 -5.30 4.67 -1.82
C ALA A 85 -3.91 5.07 -2.35
N GLU A 86 -3.60 6.38 -2.42
CA GLU A 86 -2.27 6.89 -2.77
C GLU A 86 -1.26 6.73 -1.63
N MET A 87 -1.72 6.79 -0.38
CA MET A 87 -0.93 6.42 0.80
C MET A 87 -0.70 4.91 0.91
N LEU A 88 -1.32 4.12 0.02
CA LEU A 88 -1.09 2.69 -0.16
C LEU A 88 -0.50 2.38 -1.55
N PRO A 89 0.61 3.01 -2.01
CA PRO A 89 1.33 2.47 -3.15
C PRO A 89 2.27 1.33 -2.72
N PHE A 90 2.25 0.94 -1.44
CA PHE A 90 2.94 -0.24 -0.98
C PHE A 90 2.19 -1.48 -1.44
N SER A 91 2.70 -2.12 -2.48
CA SER A 91 2.25 -3.43 -2.90
C SER A 91 3.09 -4.49 -2.19
N ALA A 92 2.48 -5.20 -1.24
CA ALA A 92 3.13 -6.33 -0.57
C ALA A 92 3.62 -7.38 -1.58
N LYS A 93 2.85 -7.63 -2.63
CA LYS A 93 3.22 -8.56 -3.71
C LYS A 93 4.48 -8.11 -4.45
N ASN A 94 4.54 -6.85 -4.87
CA ASN A 94 5.73 -6.33 -5.57
C ASN A 94 6.93 -6.25 -4.63
N PHE A 95 6.71 -5.84 -3.38
CA PHE A 95 7.77 -5.82 -2.36
C PHE A 95 8.38 -7.21 -2.17
N LEU A 96 7.56 -8.24 -1.95
CA LEU A 96 8.07 -9.61 -1.79
C LEU A 96 8.72 -10.14 -3.06
N ALA A 97 8.21 -9.81 -4.24
CA ALA A 97 8.85 -10.20 -5.50
C ALA A 97 10.27 -9.62 -5.60
N ASP A 98 10.46 -8.33 -5.24
CA ASP A 98 11.77 -7.68 -5.26
C ASP A 98 12.68 -8.19 -4.13
N VAL A 99 12.12 -8.55 -2.96
CA VAL A 99 12.86 -9.23 -1.87
C VAL A 99 13.40 -10.59 -2.37
N MET A 100 12.56 -11.40 -3.01
CA MET A 100 12.96 -12.71 -3.53
C MET A 100 13.94 -12.59 -4.71
N ALA A 101 13.78 -11.55 -5.53
CA ALA A 101 14.71 -11.24 -6.62
C ALA A 101 16.05 -10.68 -6.12
N GLN A 102 16.14 -10.31 -4.85
CA GLN A 102 17.33 -9.68 -4.24
C GLN A 102 17.77 -8.40 -5.00
N ASP A 103 16.77 -7.64 -5.52
CA ASP A 103 17.03 -6.40 -6.26
C ASP A 103 17.23 -5.22 -5.31
N ALA A 104 18.49 -4.91 -5.00
CA ALA A 104 18.86 -3.82 -4.12
C ALA A 104 18.29 -2.45 -4.56
N ASN A 105 18.25 -2.17 -5.88
CA ASN A 105 17.75 -0.90 -6.40
C ASN A 105 16.22 -0.79 -6.31
N ALA A 106 15.52 -1.89 -6.46
CA ALA A 106 14.08 -1.94 -6.27
C ALA A 106 13.72 -1.81 -4.79
N LEU A 107 14.44 -2.52 -3.90
CA LEU A 107 14.18 -2.54 -2.47
C LEU A 107 14.31 -1.16 -1.82
N GLU A 108 15.31 -0.35 -2.20
CA GLU A 108 15.52 0.98 -1.63
C GLU A 108 14.28 1.89 -1.74
N LYS A 109 13.47 1.72 -2.79
CA LYS A 109 12.29 2.55 -3.07
C LYS A 109 11.14 2.33 -2.10
N TYR A 110 11.10 1.18 -1.44
CA TYR A 110 10.02 0.82 -0.51
C TYR A 110 10.16 1.45 0.87
N PHE A 111 11.33 1.95 1.23
CA PHE A 111 11.62 2.42 2.59
C PHE A 111 11.69 3.94 2.68
N THR A 112 11.35 4.48 3.86
CA THR A 112 11.76 5.84 4.22
C THR A 112 13.25 5.86 4.54
N PRO A 113 13.95 7.02 4.43
CA PRO A 113 15.41 7.08 4.66
C PRO A 113 15.86 6.65 6.06
N HIS A 114 14.95 6.70 7.04
CA HIS A 114 15.22 6.37 8.43
C HIS A 114 14.40 5.16 8.92
N ALA A 115 13.94 4.32 7.99
CA ALA A 115 13.22 3.12 8.36
C ALA A 115 14.08 2.20 9.23
N VAL A 116 13.40 1.54 10.16
CA VAL A 116 14.01 0.55 11.06
C VAL A 116 13.43 -0.81 10.73
N ILE A 117 14.30 -1.78 10.48
CA ILE A 117 13.92 -3.16 10.22
C ILE A 117 14.46 -4.05 11.36
N CYS A 118 13.59 -4.87 11.93
CA CYS A 118 13.97 -5.77 13.02
C CYS A 118 13.71 -7.23 12.63
N TRP A 119 14.73 -8.07 12.76
CA TRP A 119 14.59 -9.51 12.70
C TRP A 119 14.58 -10.04 14.14
N HIS A 120 13.40 -10.43 14.60
CA HIS A 120 13.20 -10.80 16.00
C HIS A 120 13.80 -12.16 16.33
N GLU A 121 13.91 -13.06 15.37
CA GLU A 121 14.51 -14.37 15.56
C GLU A 121 16.00 -14.27 15.98
N SER A 122 16.75 -13.43 15.30
CA SER A 122 18.19 -13.21 15.58
C SER A 122 18.45 -12.06 16.56
N ASN A 123 17.39 -11.33 16.95
CA ASN A 123 17.48 -10.15 17.81
C ASN A 123 18.36 -9.05 17.18
N GLU A 124 18.16 -8.77 15.90
CA GLU A 124 18.91 -7.77 15.15
C GLU A 124 18.03 -6.63 14.69
N GLN A 125 18.62 -5.44 14.64
CA GLN A 125 18.01 -4.25 14.07
C GLN A 125 18.90 -3.70 12.96
N PHE A 126 18.29 -3.34 11.84
CA PHE A 126 18.98 -2.89 10.63
C PHE A 126 18.51 -1.48 10.23
N THR A 127 19.45 -0.72 9.69
CA THR A 127 19.15 0.37 8.76
C THR A 127 18.70 -0.19 7.42
N VAL A 128 18.11 0.63 6.56
CA VAL A 128 17.69 0.22 5.20
C VAL A 128 18.86 -0.39 4.41
N ALA A 129 20.02 0.26 4.44
CA ALA A 129 21.20 -0.20 3.71
C ALA A 129 21.72 -1.56 4.22
N GLU A 130 21.71 -1.77 5.53
CA GLU A 130 22.11 -3.05 6.14
C GLU A 130 21.12 -4.16 5.81
N TYR A 131 19.80 -3.90 5.91
CA TYR A 131 18.76 -4.85 5.53
C TYR A 131 18.90 -5.28 4.06
N ILE A 132 19.00 -4.31 3.14
CA ILE A 132 19.18 -4.59 1.71
C ILE A 132 20.45 -5.44 1.50
N LYS A 133 21.55 -5.07 2.13
CA LYS A 133 22.80 -5.82 2.03
C LYS A 133 22.65 -7.25 2.55
N ALA A 134 22.01 -7.44 3.71
CA ALA A 134 21.79 -8.76 4.29
C ALA A 134 20.89 -9.61 3.39
N ASN A 135 19.76 -9.06 2.93
CA ASN A 135 18.82 -9.74 2.06
C ASN A 135 19.45 -10.14 0.72
N CYS A 136 20.15 -9.22 0.05
CA CYS A 136 20.77 -9.49 -1.26
C CYS A 136 22.00 -10.39 -1.18
N ALA A 137 22.60 -10.54 -0.01
CA ALA A 137 23.73 -11.47 0.20
C ALA A 137 23.26 -12.87 0.69
N TYR A 138 21.99 -13.04 0.98
CA TYR A 138 21.44 -14.30 1.46
C TYR A 138 21.52 -15.37 0.35
N PRO A 139 22.09 -16.54 0.62
CA PRO A 139 22.33 -17.54 -0.41
C PRO A 139 21.04 -18.21 -0.90
N GLY A 140 21.05 -18.65 -2.16
CA GLY A 140 19.96 -19.43 -2.75
C GLY A 140 19.00 -18.59 -3.58
N THR A 141 18.06 -19.29 -4.23
CA THR A 141 16.93 -18.69 -4.97
C THR A 141 15.66 -18.98 -4.18
N TRP A 142 14.97 -17.95 -3.83
CA TRP A 142 13.82 -18.00 -2.95
C TRP A 142 12.54 -17.64 -3.68
N GLU A 143 11.45 -18.26 -3.29
CA GLU A 143 10.10 -17.95 -3.72
C GLU A 143 9.24 -17.57 -2.52
N SER A 144 8.22 -16.77 -2.74
CA SER A 144 7.28 -16.39 -1.68
C SER A 144 5.83 -16.54 -2.12
N VAL A 145 4.99 -16.92 -1.17
CA VAL A 145 3.53 -16.97 -1.32
C VAL A 145 2.91 -16.18 -0.18
N ILE A 146 2.10 -15.18 -0.51
CA ILE A 146 1.34 -14.42 0.48
C ILE A 146 0.18 -15.31 0.96
N GLU A 147 0.11 -15.54 2.26
CA GLU A 147 -0.99 -16.27 2.89
C GLU A 147 -2.07 -15.32 3.41
N ARG A 148 -1.63 -14.16 3.92
CA ARG A 148 -2.57 -13.23 4.58
C ARG A 148 -2.03 -11.81 4.61
N ILE A 149 -2.95 -10.84 4.40
CA ILE A 149 -2.70 -9.41 4.61
C ILE A 149 -3.81 -8.87 5.50
N GLU A 150 -3.42 -8.33 6.66
CA GLU A 150 -4.35 -7.69 7.58
C GLU A 150 -4.02 -6.20 7.70
N PRO A 151 -4.90 -5.31 7.24
CA PRO A 151 -4.73 -3.88 7.44
C PRO A 151 -4.78 -3.53 8.94
N ILE A 152 -3.82 -2.72 9.38
CA ILE A 152 -3.81 -2.12 10.72
C ILE A 152 -3.68 -0.60 10.59
N ASP A 153 -3.86 0.12 11.70
CA ASP A 153 -3.70 1.58 11.70
C ASP A 153 -2.26 1.97 11.33
N GLY A 154 -2.14 2.74 10.24
CA GLY A 154 -0.86 3.18 9.71
C GLY A 154 0.00 2.09 9.05
N GLY A 155 -0.57 0.93 8.69
CA GLY A 155 0.20 -0.14 8.05
C GLY A 155 -0.55 -1.43 7.80
N MET A 156 0.17 -2.55 7.91
CA MET A 156 -0.40 -3.89 7.74
C MET A 156 0.39 -4.94 8.51
N VAL A 157 -0.27 -6.08 8.74
CA VAL A 157 0.41 -7.34 9.05
C VAL A 157 0.41 -8.19 7.78
N LEU A 158 1.58 -8.63 7.38
CA LEU A 158 1.80 -9.47 6.20
C LEU A 158 2.29 -10.83 6.65
N VAL A 159 1.55 -11.89 6.31
CA VAL A 159 1.95 -13.27 6.55
C VAL A 159 2.24 -13.93 5.21
N TYR A 160 3.41 -14.48 5.08
CA TYR A 160 3.85 -15.12 3.84
C TYR A 160 4.77 -16.29 4.11
N ARG A 161 4.79 -17.21 3.16
CA ARG A 161 5.66 -18.38 3.17
C ARG A 161 6.82 -18.14 2.23
N ILE A 162 8.02 -18.53 2.64
CA ILE A 162 9.22 -18.52 1.79
C ILE A 162 9.77 -19.92 1.66
N THR A 163 10.16 -20.27 0.45
CA THR A 163 10.68 -21.60 0.09
C THR A 163 11.90 -21.48 -0.80
N ALA A 164 12.81 -22.44 -0.70
CA ALA A 164 13.91 -22.67 -1.62
C ALA A 164 14.15 -24.17 -1.77
N ALA A 165 14.78 -24.60 -2.87
CA ALA A 165 14.92 -26.00 -3.21
C ALA A 165 15.67 -26.82 -2.14
N ASP A 166 16.71 -26.23 -1.54
CA ASP A 166 17.62 -26.91 -0.62
C ASP A 166 17.62 -26.29 0.79
N ALA A 167 16.53 -25.62 1.18
CA ALA A 167 16.41 -24.95 2.46
C ALA A 167 15.09 -25.31 3.18
N PRO A 168 15.02 -25.16 4.51
CA PRO A 168 13.77 -25.26 5.22
C PRO A 168 12.77 -24.21 4.73
N GLU A 169 11.50 -24.55 4.79
CA GLU A 169 10.41 -23.62 4.56
C GLU A 169 10.18 -22.77 5.80
N PHE A 170 9.89 -21.47 5.59
CA PHE A 170 9.58 -20.53 6.67
C PHE A 170 8.23 -19.88 6.46
N ILE A 171 7.52 -19.64 7.54
CA ILE A 171 6.42 -18.69 7.60
C ILE A 171 6.97 -17.42 8.25
N VAL A 172 6.76 -16.30 7.59
CA VAL A 172 7.19 -14.99 8.08
C VAL A 172 5.94 -14.16 8.38
N THR A 173 5.95 -13.53 9.53
CA THR A 173 4.96 -12.53 9.90
C THR A 173 5.66 -11.20 10.05
N SER A 174 5.33 -10.25 9.17
CA SER A 174 5.88 -8.89 9.17
C SER A 174 4.83 -7.89 9.64
N PHE A 175 5.14 -7.16 10.72
CA PHE A 175 4.38 -5.96 11.11
C PHE A 175 4.99 -4.77 10.42
N ILE A 176 4.27 -4.20 9.46
CA ILE A 176 4.76 -3.12 8.61
C ILE A 176 4.04 -1.82 8.97
N LYS A 177 4.79 -0.78 9.35
CA LYS A 177 4.28 0.58 9.48
C LYS A 177 4.67 1.38 8.24
N LEU A 178 3.71 2.14 7.74
CA LEU A 178 3.88 2.97 6.55
C LEU A 178 3.83 4.45 6.92
N ASP A 179 4.72 5.21 6.32
CA ASP A 179 4.68 6.68 6.29
C ASP A 179 4.73 7.12 4.83
N SER A 180 3.70 7.86 4.40
CA SER A 180 3.60 8.36 3.02
C SER A 180 3.77 7.27 1.97
N GLY A 181 3.24 6.06 2.24
CA GLY A 181 3.28 4.90 1.36
C GLY A 181 4.62 4.15 1.32
N LYS A 182 5.55 4.48 2.21
CA LYS A 182 6.83 3.79 2.37
C LYS A 182 6.94 3.16 3.74
N ILE A 183 7.66 2.07 3.83
CA ILE A 183 7.95 1.39 5.09
C ILE A 183 8.79 2.33 5.97
N SER A 184 8.26 2.70 7.14
CA SER A 184 8.97 3.43 8.19
C SER A 184 9.49 2.52 9.28
N ARG A 185 8.83 1.35 9.46
CA ARG A 185 9.26 0.29 10.36
C ARG A 185 8.75 -1.06 9.86
N MET A 186 9.58 -2.08 9.99
CA MET A 186 9.21 -3.47 9.73
C MET A 186 9.77 -4.36 10.83
N ASP A 187 8.91 -5.14 11.46
CA ASP A 187 9.26 -6.11 12.47
C ASP A 187 8.92 -7.50 11.94
N ASP A 188 9.94 -8.30 11.65
CA ASP A 188 9.82 -9.64 11.06
C ASP A 188 10.00 -10.72 12.11
N TYR A 189 9.10 -11.70 12.10
CA TYR A 189 9.11 -12.90 12.91
C TYR A 189 9.15 -14.12 11.99
N TYR A 190 10.24 -14.85 12.04
CA TYR A 190 10.46 -16.05 11.24
C TYR A 190 10.09 -17.30 12.05
N CYS A 191 9.33 -18.19 11.45
CA CYS A 191 9.01 -19.49 12.00
C CYS A 191 9.38 -20.57 10.98
N MET A 192 10.35 -21.40 11.31
CA MET A 192 10.69 -22.56 10.49
C MET A 192 9.56 -23.58 10.54
N CYS A 193 9.15 -24.10 9.38
CA CYS A 193 8.13 -25.12 9.29
C CYS A 193 8.72 -26.48 9.66
N GLU A 194 8.24 -27.04 10.75
CA GLU A 194 8.69 -28.32 11.27
C GLU A 194 7.59 -29.39 11.19
N ALA A 195 8.02 -30.64 11.14
CA ALA A 195 7.09 -31.76 11.27
C ALA A 195 6.47 -31.83 12.66
N VAL A 196 5.31 -32.46 12.77
CA VAL A 196 4.69 -32.72 14.07
C VAL A 196 5.67 -33.48 14.97
N PRO A 197 5.98 -32.97 16.18
CA PRO A 197 6.93 -33.62 17.06
C PRO A 197 6.44 -35.00 17.53
N GLU A 198 7.36 -35.94 17.72
CA GLU A 198 7.05 -37.37 18.04
C GLU A 198 6.11 -37.50 19.24
N TRP A 199 6.38 -36.75 20.33
CA TRP A 199 5.54 -36.81 21.53
C TRP A 199 4.05 -36.50 21.28
N ARG A 200 3.74 -35.78 20.21
CA ARG A 200 2.36 -35.39 19.86
C ARG A 200 1.74 -36.31 18.83
N LYS A 201 2.53 -36.99 18.00
CA LYS A 201 2.03 -37.90 16.97
C LYS A 201 1.16 -39.01 17.56
N ASP A 202 1.63 -39.58 18.69
CA ASP A 202 0.96 -40.70 19.38
C ASP A 202 -0.36 -40.31 20.03
N MET A 203 -0.57 -39.02 20.26
CA MET A 203 -1.83 -38.51 20.84
C MET A 203 -3.01 -38.53 19.87
N ASN A 204 -2.75 -38.66 18.59
CA ASN A 204 -3.75 -38.65 17.51
C ASN A 204 -4.73 -37.46 17.59
N ILE A 205 -4.21 -36.28 17.88
CA ILE A 205 -4.93 -35.00 17.98
C ILE A 205 -4.48 -34.05 16.89
N GLY A 206 -5.34 -33.08 16.57
CA GLY A 206 -5.11 -32.14 15.48
C GLY A 206 -5.38 -32.75 14.09
N LYS A 207 -5.54 -31.89 13.12
CA LYS A 207 -5.71 -32.25 11.69
C LYS A 207 -4.86 -31.28 10.88
N PRO A 208 -4.43 -31.67 9.68
CA PRO A 208 -3.82 -30.74 8.74
C PRO A 208 -4.71 -29.51 8.53
N ILE A 209 -4.07 -28.33 8.45
CA ILE A 209 -4.78 -27.10 8.07
C ILE A 209 -5.23 -27.27 6.62
N VAL A 210 -6.55 -27.11 6.39
CA VAL A 210 -7.10 -27.06 5.05
C VAL A 210 -7.03 -25.60 4.62
N GLU A 211 -6.18 -25.30 3.65
CA GLU A 211 -6.08 -23.96 3.09
C GLU A 211 -7.38 -23.60 2.38
N GLU A 212 -8.15 -22.68 2.93
CA GLU A 212 -9.16 -21.97 2.16
C GLU A 212 -8.41 -20.99 1.26
N LYS A 213 -8.37 -21.27 -0.05
CA LYS A 213 -7.77 -20.33 -1.01
C LYS A 213 -8.53 -19.03 -0.93
N ASN A 214 -7.88 -17.99 -0.46
CA ASN A 214 -8.42 -16.64 -0.56
C ASN A 214 -8.34 -16.20 -2.04
N PRO A 215 -9.46 -16.02 -2.74
CA PRO A 215 -9.46 -15.67 -4.16
C PRO A 215 -8.95 -14.26 -4.46
N ASP A 216 -8.73 -13.44 -3.42
CA ASP A 216 -8.34 -12.03 -3.54
C ASP A 216 -6.83 -11.76 -3.32
N LEU A 217 -5.99 -12.82 -3.21
CA LEU A 217 -4.53 -12.73 -3.02
C LEU A 217 -3.75 -13.06 -4.28
#